data_f2f69981c5c6b00daad1a689be4492ed
#
_entry.id   f2f69981c5c6b00daad1a689be4492ed
#
_cell.length_a   1.000
_cell.length_b   1.000
_cell.length_c   1.000
_cell.angle_alpha   90.00
_cell.angle_beta   90.00
_cell.angle_gamma   90.00
#
_symmetry.space_group_name_H-M   'P 1'
#
loop_
_entity.id
_entity.type
_entity.pdbx_description
1 polymer ?
#
loop_
_entity_poly.entity_id
_entity_poly.type
_entity_poly.pdbx_seq_one_letter_code
_entity_poly.pdbx_strand_id
1 'polypeptide(L)'
;MKVLNPMIRVTTIFAVSAVLVAGSAMAQTTPPPTTPPPATTQKPTPTPTPAPTMQKPAPTPTPGPKAEPVPFPADAKVAFLDLQAVVQQSKLGKQGRDAMQALNDKLGAELAAKNKEIQALQDKMKTQQGVVSEAVFNTMAKQLDSLTREAQFKQQDAQAQVDSLNQDLLKSFQEKVLPIVEEVRKERGLWIIFALGDNSNIAAAHAGLDLSQEIVKRLDATIK
;
A
#
# COMPACT_ATOMS: atom_id res chain seq x y z
N MET A 1 -23.96 32.70 39.27
CA MET A 1 -24.39 31.29 39.16
C MET A 1 -23.22 30.50 38.67
N LYS A 2 -22.65 29.67 39.56
CA LYS A 2 -21.51 28.76 39.29
C LYS A 2 -22.07 27.49 38.66
N VAL A 3 -21.60 27.09 37.49
CA VAL A 3 -21.84 25.76 36.93
C VAL A 3 -20.53 24.99 36.99
N LEU A 4 -20.55 23.98 37.82
CA LEU A 4 -19.45 23.06 38.15
C LEU A 4 -19.37 21.98 37.09
N ASN A 5 -18.19 21.82 36.45
CA ASN A 5 -17.90 20.74 35.50
C ASN A 5 -17.32 19.53 36.24
N PRO A 6 -17.87 18.34 36.17
CA PRO A 6 -17.26 17.14 36.76
C PRO A 6 -16.22 16.56 35.82
N MET A 7 -15.00 16.50 36.30
CA MET A 7 -13.83 15.84 35.75
C MET A 7 -14.01 14.32 35.85
N ILE A 8 -14.25 13.63 34.74
CA ILE A 8 -14.24 12.17 34.69
C ILE A 8 -12.79 11.68 34.54
N ARG A 9 -12.24 11.18 35.63
CA ARG A 9 -10.96 10.45 35.63
C ARG A 9 -11.23 8.99 35.22
N VAL A 10 -10.81 8.60 34.03
CA VAL A 10 -10.75 7.19 33.62
C VAL A 10 -9.37 6.67 33.97
N THR A 11 -9.30 5.87 35.05
CA THR A 11 -8.10 5.16 35.48
C THR A 11 -8.10 3.81 34.76
N THR A 12 -7.25 3.64 33.75
CA THR A 12 -7.06 2.36 33.09
C THR A 12 -5.97 1.58 33.80
N ILE A 13 -6.37 0.51 34.48
CA ILE A 13 -5.49 -0.45 35.16
C ILE A 13 -4.99 -1.43 34.08
N PHE A 14 -3.68 -1.40 33.80
CA PHE A 14 -3.00 -2.45 33.02
C PHE A 14 -2.60 -3.57 33.96
N ALA A 15 -3.28 -4.71 33.86
CA ALA A 15 -2.88 -5.95 34.51
C ALA A 15 -1.88 -6.68 33.58
N VAL A 16 -0.63 -6.73 33.97
CA VAL A 16 0.44 -7.55 33.36
C VAL A 16 0.34 -8.95 33.96
N SER A 17 -0.15 -9.92 33.16
CA SER A 17 -0.12 -11.34 33.53
C SER A 17 1.16 -11.97 32.98
N ALA A 18 2.13 -12.21 33.85
CA ALA A 18 3.31 -13.05 33.58
C ALA A 18 2.92 -14.53 33.69
N VAL A 19 2.92 -15.25 32.55
CA VAL A 19 2.80 -16.72 32.54
C VAL A 19 4.20 -17.34 32.52
N LEU A 20 4.58 -17.94 33.65
CA LEU A 20 5.78 -18.75 33.79
C LEU A 20 5.44 -20.18 33.33
N VAL A 21 5.98 -20.62 32.20
CA VAL A 21 5.92 -22.04 31.79
C VAL A 21 7.23 -22.70 32.11
N ALA A 22 7.22 -23.55 33.16
CA ALA A 22 8.31 -24.46 33.48
C ALA A 22 8.21 -25.68 32.55
N GLY A 23 9.15 -25.80 31.62
CA GLY A 23 9.28 -26.98 30.74
C GLY A 23 10.22 -28.01 31.36
N SER A 24 9.69 -29.19 31.65
CA SER A 24 10.42 -30.35 32.15
C SER A 24 11.29 -30.98 31.04
N ALA A 25 12.59 -31.09 31.29
CA ALA A 25 13.52 -31.81 30.44
C ALA A 25 13.36 -33.33 30.63
N MET A 26 12.91 -34.04 29.60
CA MET A 26 12.99 -35.49 29.48
C MET A 26 14.28 -35.85 28.73
N ALA A 27 15.21 -36.46 29.45
CA ALA A 27 16.40 -37.05 28.88
C ALA A 27 16.03 -38.33 28.10
N GLN A 28 16.19 -38.32 26.78
CA GLN A 28 16.16 -39.51 25.95
C GLN A 28 17.58 -39.99 25.71
N THR A 29 17.89 -41.16 26.25
CA THR A 29 19.10 -41.93 26.00
C THR A 29 19.06 -42.50 24.57
N THR A 30 19.95 -42.05 23.69
CA THR A 30 20.16 -42.65 22.37
C THR A 30 21.11 -43.84 22.48
N PRO A 31 20.83 -45.01 21.84
CA PRO A 31 21.79 -46.12 21.75
C PRO A 31 22.87 -45.79 20.68
N PRO A 32 24.09 -46.42 20.80
CA PRO A 32 25.20 -46.10 19.91
C PRO A 32 24.96 -46.61 18.48
N PRO A 33 25.48 -45.90 17.44
CA PRO A 33 25.31 -46.30 16.06
C PRO A 33 26.21 -47.49 15.71
N THR A 34 25.58 -48.55 15.22
CA THR A 34 26.24 -49.67 14.52
C THR A 34 26.72 -49.24 13.13
N THR A 35 28.00 -49.39 12.88
CA THR A 35 28.68 -49.12 11.62
C THR A 35 28.25 -50.14 10.56
N PRO A 36 27.72 -49.74 9.39
CA PRO A 36 27.58 -50.62 8.24
C PRO A 36 28.89 -50.71 7.44
N PRO A 37 29.16 -51.85 6.74
CA PRO A 37 30.38 -52.07 6.01
C PRO A 37 30.45 -51.21 4.72
N PRO A 38 31.64 -51.00 4.13
CA PRO A 38 31.86 -50.10 3.03
C PRO A 38 31.19 -50.59 1.72
N ALA A 39 30.24 -49.83 1.24
CA ALA A 39 29.64 -50.07 -0.07
C ALA A 39 30.54 -49.53 -1.19
N THR A 40 30.79 -50.38 -2.15
CA THR A 40 31.55 -50.21 -3.39
C THR A 40 31.12 -48.97 -4.15
N THR A 41 32.10 -48.15 -4.52
CA THR A 41 31.98 -46.93 -5.30
C THR A 41 31.49 -47.26 -6.71
N GLN A 42 30.21 -47.13 -7.00
CA GLN A 42 29.70 -47.01 -8.38
C GLN A 42 29.68 -45.51 -8.75
N LYS A 43 30.50 -45.21 -9.77
CA LYS A 43 30.55 -43.92 -10.46
C LYS A 43 29.17 -43.60 -11.04
N PRO A 44 28.53 -42.46 -10.70
CA PRO A 44 27.27 -42.06 -11.31
C PRO A 44 27.52 -41.73 -12.79
N THR A 45 26.83 -42.42 -13.68
CA THR A 45 26.69 -42.04 -15.09
C THR A 45 25.89 -40.74 -15.13
N PRO A 46 26.32 -39.72 -15.88
CA PRO A 46 25.53 -38.48 -15.98
C PRO A 46 24.24 -38.78 -16.75
N THR A 47 23.11 -38.63 -16.04
CA THR A 47 21.78 -38.59 -16.66
C THR A 47 21.71 -37.37 -17.58
N PRO A 48 21.29 -37.51 -18.87
CA PRO A 48 21.15 -36.35 -19.73
C PRO A 48 20.09 -35.39 -19.15
N THR A 49 20.51 -34.17 -18.87
CA THR A 49 19.65 -33.05 -18.53
C THR A 49 18.66 -32.85 -19.68
N PRO A 50 17.32 -32.84 -19.41
CA PRO A 50 16.35 -32.45 -20.42
C PRO A 50 16.63 -31.02 -20.86
N ALA A 51 16.76 -30.83 -22.19
CA ALA A 51 16.89 -29.51 -22.77
C ALA A 51 15.71 -28.62 -22.31
N PRO A 52 15.94 -27.33 -22.06
CA PRO A 52 14.85 -26.40 -21.69
C PRO A 52 13.87 -26.34 -22.87
N THR A 53 12.69 -26.90 -22.66
CA THR A 53 11.57 -26.77 -23.60
C THR A 53 11.27 -25.27 -23.63
N MET A 54 11.55 -24.64 -24.76
CA MET A 54 11.09 -23.27 -25.03
C MET A 54 9.57 -23.28 -24.91
N GLN A 55 9.05 -22.79 -23.77
CA GLN A 55 7.64 -22.46 -23.65
C GLN A 55 7.35 -21.39 -24.69
N LYS A 56 6.53 -21.78 -25.68
CA LYS A 56 5.91 -20.84 -26.61
C LYS A 56 5.33 -19.70 -25.80
N PRO A 57 5.65 -18.44 -26.14
CA PRO A 57 5.06 -17.29 -25.42
C PRO A 57 3.54 -17.45 -25.38
N ALA A 58 2.96 -17.35 -24.21
CA ALA A 58 1.51 -17.31 -24.06
C ALA A 58 0.98 -16.18 -24.96
N PRO A 59 -0.11 -16.38 -25.69
CA PRO A 59 -0.68 -15.32 -26.51
C PRO A 59 -0.98 -14.14 -25.60
N THR A 60 -0.42 -12.99 -25.93
CA THR A 60 -0.77 -11.69 -25.35
C THR A 60 -2.29 -11.59 -25.37
N PRO A 61 -2.98 -11.26 -24.27
CA PRO A 61 -4.41 -11.08 -24.30
C PRO A 61 -4.73 -9.99 -25.35
N THR A 62 -5.33 -10.42 -26.45
CA THR A 62 -5.86 -9.51 -27.46
C THR A 62 -6.85 -8.60 -26.75
N PRO A 63 -6.76 -7.26 -26.87
CA PRO A 63 -7.81 -6.37 -26.38
C PRO A 63 -9.12 -6.87 -26.98
N GLY A 64 -10.04 -7.31 -26.13
CA GLY A 64 -11.35 -7.76 -26.57
C GLY A 64 -12.02 -6.64 -27.39
N PRO A 65 -12.89 -6.96 -28.34
CA PRO A 65 -13.58 -5.98 -29.13
C PRO A 65 -14.20 -4.96 -28.16
N LYS A 66 -13.97 -3.68 -28.43
CA LYS A 66 -14.56 -2.57 -27.69
C LYS A 66 -16.07 -2.80 -27.71
N ALA A 67 -16.60 -3.24 -26.58
CA ALA A 67 -18.02 -3.59 -26.47
C ALA A 67 -18.82 -2.36 -26.90
N GLU A 68 -19.70 -2.52 -27.88
CA GLU A 68 -20.65 -1.47 -28.24
C GLU A 68 -21.46 -1.10 -26.98
N PRO A 69 -21.72 0.18 -26.73
CA PRO A 69 -22.46 0.62 -25.55
C PRO A 69 -23.86 -0.02 -25.57
N VAL A 70 -24.05 -0.99 -24.68
CA VAL A 70 -25.35 -1.61 -24.49
C VAL A 70 -26.29 -0.57 -23.86
N PRO A 71 -27.46 -0.27 -24.48
CA PRO A 71 -28.36 0.74 -23.95
C PRO A 71 -28.87 0.34 -22.56
N PHE A 72 -29.03 1.35 -21.71
CA PHE A 72 -29.58 1.14 -20.37
C PHE A 72 -31.05 0.69 -20.45
N PRO A 73 -31.46 -0.41 -19.78
CA PRO A 73 -32.82 -0.91 -19.82
C PRO A 73 -33.81 0.11 -19.22
N ALA A 74 -34.89 0.44 -19.96
CA ALA A 74 -35.82 1.50 -19.56
C ALA A 74 -36.64 1.19 -18.27
N ASP A 75 -36.81 -0.07 -17.95
CA ASP A 75 -37.55 -0.58 -16.79
C ASP A 75 -36.64 -0.96 -15.61
N ALA A 76 -35.33 -0.78 -15.73
CA ALA A 76 -34.38 -1.07 -14.67
C ALA A 76 -34.64 -0.20 -13.43
N LYS A 77 -34.66 -0.83 -12.26
CA LYS A 77 -34.77 -0.18 -10.94
C LYS A 77 -33.50 -0.21 -10.14
N VAL A 78 -32.50 -0.90 -10.68
CA VAL A 78 -31.18 -1.02 -10.08
C VAL A 78 -30.11 -0.76 -11.12
N ALA A 79 -28.98 -0.25 -10.68
CA ALA A 79 -27.80 -0.07 -11.50
C ALA A 79 -26.55 -0.34 -10.69
N PHE A 80 -25.40 -0.32 -11.33
CA PHE A 80 -24.13 -0.39 -10.63
C PHE A 80 -23.16 0.69 -11.13
N LEU A 81 -22.16 0.96 -10.30
CA LEU A 81 -21.13 1.93 -10.51
C LEU A 81 -19.80 1.31 -10.11
N ASP A 82 -18.87 1.17 -11.04
CA ASP A 82 -17.49 0.80 -10.75
C ASP A 82 -16.71 2.03 -10.31
N LEU A 83 -16.52 2.15 -8.99
CA LEU A 83 -15.78 3.28 -8.41
C LEU A 83 -14.34 3.32 -8.88
N GLN A 84 -13.71 2.16 -9.07
CA GLN A 84 -12.34 2.09 -9.56
C GLN A 84 -12.21 2.59 -10.99
N ALA A 85 -13.17 2.21 -11.86
CA ALA A 85 -13.25 2.73 -13.21
C ALA A 85 -13.45 4.26 -13.22
N VAL A 86 -14.31 4.79 -12.34
CA VAL A 86 -14.52 6.25 -12.21
C VAL A 86 -13.25 6.96 -11.78
N VAL A 87 -12.55 6.44 -10.77
CA VAL A 87 -11.25 7.01 -10.32
C VAL A 87 -10.20 6.95 -11.43
N GLN A 88 -10.12 5.83 -12.16
CA GLN A 88 -9.10 5.68 -13.20
C GLN A 88 -9.34 6.57 -14.42
N GLN A 89 -10.59 6.78 -14.82
CA GLN A 89 -10.96 7.42 -16.08
C GLN A 89 -11.28 8.91 -15.95
N SER A 90 -11.66 9.39 -14.74
CA SER A 90 -12.04 10.78 -14.54
C SER A 90 -10.82 11.72 -14.43
N LYS A 91 -11.05 13.00 -14.81
CA LYS A 91 -10.09 14.09 -14.56
C LYS A 91 -9.73 14.20 -13.08
N LEU A 92 -10.72 14.04 -12.20
CA LEU A 92 -10.49 14.09 -10.74
C LEU A 92 -9.50 13.01 -10.29
N GLY A 93 -9.70 11.79 -10.75
CA GLY A 93 -8.78 10.69 -10.43
C GLY A 93 -7.38 10.90 -11.03
N LYS A 94 -7.28 11.50 -12.23
CA LYS A 94 -6.00 11.89 -12.80
C LYS A 94 -5.31 12.94 -11.94
N GLN A 95 -6.01 14.01 -11.56
CA GLN A 95 -5.47 15.05 -10.68
C GLN A 95 -4.97 14.45 -9.34
N GLY A 96 -5.73 13.50 -8.77
CA GLY A 96 -5.32 12.80 -7.56
C GLY A 96 -4.03 11.99 -7.73
N ARG A 97 -3.89 11.25 -8.85
CA ARG A 97 -2.65 10.51 -9.15
C ARG A 97 -1.47 11.45 -9.36
N ASP A 98 -1.66 12.53 -10.11
CA ASP A 98 -0.62 13.51 -10.38
C ASP A 98 -0.15 14.19 -9.07
N ALA A 99 -1.10 14.53 -8.18
CA ALA A 99 -0.78 15.09 -6.85
C ALA A 99 -0.01 14.08 -5.97
N MET A 100 -0.42 12.82 -5.97
CA MET A 100 0.26 11.76 -5.22
C MET A 100 1.68 11.53 -5.75
N GLN A 101 1.84 11.51 -7.09
CA GLN A 101 3.15 11.36 -7.71
C GLN A 101 4.07 12.54 -7.34
N ALA A 102 3.58 13.77 -7.46
CA ALA A 102 4.35 14.97 -7.11
C ALA A 102 4.77 14.98 -5.63
N LEU A 103 3.88 14.53 -4.72
CA LEU A 103 4.22 14.39 -3.30
C LEU A 103 5.30 13.33 -3.08
N ASN A 104 5.16 12.16 -3.71
CA ASN A 104 6.14 11.07 -3.59
C ASN A 104 7.51 11.49 -4.13
N ASP A 105 7.55 12.18 -5.27
CA ASP A 105 8.81 12.69 -5.86
C ASP A 105 9.48 13.70 -4.93
N LYS A 106 8.70 14.62 -4.36
CA LYS A 106 9.20 15.61 -3.38
C LYS A 106 9.77 14.93 -2.14
N LEU A 107 9.00 14.04 -1.51
CA LEU A 107 9.42 13.34 -0.30
C LEU A 107 10.63 12.44 -0.56
N GLY A 108 10.65 11.75 -1.69
CA GLY A 108 11.78 10.94 -2.13
C GLY A 108 13.07 11.76 -2.29
N ALA A 109 12.98 12.94 -2.92
CA ALA A 109 14.11 13.85 -3.08
C ALA A 109 14.62 14.37 -1.73
N GLU A 110 13.72 14.74 -0.81
CA GLU A 110 14.09 15.20 0.53
C GLU A 110 14.78 14.11 1.35
N LEU A 111 14.29 12.88 1.33
CA LEU A 111 14.92 11.74 2.01
C LEU A 111 16.27 11.38 1.37
N ALA A 112 16.38 11.41 0.05
CA ALA A 112 17.63 11.17 -0.66
C ALA A 112 18.68 12.22 -0.31
N ALA A 113 18.31 13.49 -0.19
CA ALA A 113 19.20 14.55 0.23
C ALA A 113 19.74 14.32 1.65
N LYS A 114 18.86 13.94 2.60
CA LYS A 114 19.27 13.63 3.97
C LYS A 114 20.19 12.40 4.06
N ASN A 115 19.90 11.36 3.31
CA ASN A 115 20.77 10.18 3.24
C ASN A 115 22.14 10.51 2.67
N LYS A 116 22.21 11.41 1.68
CA LYS A 116 23.47 11.90 1.11
C LYS A 116 24.28 12.71 2.13
N GLU A 117 23.65 13.57 2.94
CA GLU A 117 24.30 14.30 4.02
C GLU A 117 24.90 13.35 5.07
N ILE A 118 24.13 12.33 5.48
CA ILE A 118 24.57 11.29 6.41
C ILE A 118 25.77 10.54 5.84
N GLN A 119 25.71 10.10 4.58
CA GLN A 119 26.79 9.37 3.92
C GLN A 119 28.07 10.22 3.85
N ALA A 120 27.94 11.49 3.44
CA ALA A 120 29.08 12.41 3.35
C ALA A 120 29.75 12.63 4.71
N LEU A 121 28.95 12.74 5.80
CA LEU A 121 29.51 12.89 7.14
C LEU A 121 30.18 11.60 7.62
N GLN A 122 29.62 10.43 7.33
CA GLN A 122 30.24 9.14 7.62
C GLN A 122 31.56 8.96 6.90
N ASP A 123 31.64 9.30 5.62
CA ASP A 123 32.87 9.20 4.84
C ASP A 123 33.91 10.17 5.34
N LYS A 124 33.52 11.41 5.73
CA LYS A 124 34.38 12.38 6.37
C LYS A 124 34.93 11.87 7.70
N MET A 125 34.11 11.23 8.53
CA MET A 125 34.54 10.63 9.81
C MET A 125 35.55 9.52 9.58
N LYS A 126 35.33 8.63 8.58
CA LYS A 126 36.27 7.55 8.24
C LYS A 126 37.65 8.11 7.81
N THR A 127 37.66 9.13 6.97
CA THR A 127 38.93 9.72 6.47
C THR A 127 39.67 10.53 7.52
N GLN A 128 38.99 11.07 8.51
CA GLN A 128 39.56 11.88 9.57
C GLN A 128 39.84 11.12 10.87
N GLN A 129 39.54 9.83 10.90
CA GLN A 129 39.83 9.00 12.07
C GLN A 129 41.33 8.95 12.35
N GLY A 130 41.73 9.31 13.57
CA GLY A 130 43.12 9.40 13.97
C GLY A 130 43.89 10.64 13.47
N VAL A 131 43.26 11.51 12.66
CA VAL A 131 43.84 12.74 12.13
C VAL A 131 43.37 13.97 12.92
N VAL A 132 42.10 14.00 13.29
CA VAL A 132 41.51 15.10 14.05
C VAL A 132 41.54 14.84 15.56
N SER A 133 41.39 15.91 16.36
CA SER A 133 41.26 15.75 17.80
C SER A 133 39.98 15.00 18.20
N GLU A 134 40.02 14.34 19.35
CA GLU A 134 38.87 13.62 19.91
C GLU A 134 37.63 14.52 20.07
N ALA A 135 37.83 15.78 20.46
CA ALA A 135 36.75 16.76 20.57
C ALA A 135 36.03 17.00 19.24
N VAL A 136 36.78 17.11 18.13
CA VAL A 136 36.25 17.27 16.78
C VAL A 136 35.53 16.01 16.34
N PHE A 137 36.10 14.84 16.57
CA PHE A 137 35.48 13.57 16.23
C PHE A 137 34.14 13.36 16.98
N ASN A 138 34.12 13.68 18.28
CA ASN A 138 32.89 13.62 19.09
C ASN A 138 31.82 14.61 18.59
N THR A 139 32.21 15.76 18.10
CA THR A 139 31.27 16.72 17.47
C THR A 139 30.65 16.14 16.20
N MET A 140 31.45 15.51 15.33
CA MET A 140 30.94 14.84 14.14
C MET A 140 30.01 13.68 14.49
N ALA A 141 30.31 12.90 15.51
CA ALA A 141 29.45 11.81 15.98
C ALA A 141 28.08 12.34 16.45
N LYS A 142 28.05 13.45 17.18
CA LYS A 142 26.80 14.10 17.59
C LYS A 142 26.01 14.64 16.39
N GLN A 143 26.68 15.20 15.38
CA GLN A 143 26.04 15.64 14.16
C GLN A 143 25.44 14.46 13.38
N LEU A 144 26.16 13.34 13.27
CA LEU A 144 25.66 12.13 12.62
C LEU A 144 24.41 11.58 13.31
N ASP A 145 24.41 11.54 14.64
CA ASP A 145 23.25 11.13 15.43
C ASP A 145 22.05 12.07 15.21
N SER A 146 22.27 13.40 15.19
CA SER A 146 21.20 14.37 14.88
C SER A 146 20.64 14.18 13.47
N LEU A 147 21.49 14.06 12.44
CA LEU A 147 21.05 13.83 11.06
C LEU A 147 20.28 12.52 10.91
N THR A 148 20.71 11.47 11.60
CA THR A 148 20.02 10.18 11.57
C THR A 148 18.62 10.30 12.17
N ARG A 149 18.48 10.98 13.31
CA ARG A 149 17.15 11.25 13.89
C ARG A 149 16.28 12.12 12.98
N GLU A 150 16.85 13.17 12.40
CA GLU A 150 16.12 14.00 11.44
C GLU A 150 15.62 13.20 10.24
N ALA A 151 16.44 12.27 9.69
CA ALA A 151 16.02 11.39 8.62
C ALA A 151 14.86 10.47 9.03
N GLN A 152 14.91 9.92 10.25
CA GLN A 152 13.82 9.10 10.80
C GLN A 152 12.52 9.91 10.97
N PHE A 153 12.60 11.12 11.52
CA PHE A 153 11.44 12.01 11.62
C PHE A 153 10.87 12.37 10.26
N LYS A 154 11.74 12.69 9.28
CA LYS A 154 11.29 12.97 7.92
C LYS A 154 10.58 11.77 7.27
N GLN A 155 11.05 10.56 7.53
CA GLN A 155 10.39 9.35 7.03
C GLN A 155 8.99 9.17 7.64
N GLN A 156 8.84 9.40 8.95
CA GLN A 156 7.53 9.34 9.63
C GLN A 156 6.59 10.44 9.13
N ASP A 157 7.10 11.66 8.99
CA ASP A 157 6.35 12.80 8.47
C ASP A 157 5.93 12.58 7.01
N ALA A 158 6.81 12.02 6.19
CA ALA A 158 6.50 11.64 4.81
C ALA A 158 5.31 10.65 4.75
N GLN A 159 5.31 9.63 5.60
CA GLN A 159 4.18 8.69 5.68
C GLN A 159 2.89 9.41 6.09
N ALA A 160 2.95 10.27 7.10
CA ALA A 160 1.79 11.03 7.55
C ALA A 160 1.23 11.97 6.46
N GLN A 161 2.11 12.60 5.66
CA GLN A 161 1.70 13.44 4.53
C GLN A 161 1.01 12.62 3.43
N VAL A 162 1.52 11.42 3.10
CA VAL A 162 0.90 10.52 2.12
C VAL A 162 -0.48 10.07 2.61
N ASP A 163 -0.60 9.69 3.89
CA ASP A 163 -1.87 9.26 4.48
C ASP A 163 -2.89 10.40 4.50
N SER A 164 -2.45 11.62 4.85
CA SER A 164 -3.30 12.82 4.81
C SER A 164 -3.80 13.11 3.40
N LEU A 165 -2.91 13.09 2.40
CA LEU A 165 -3.31 13.32 1.01
C LEU A 165 -4.29 12.25 0.52
N ASN A 166 -4.09 10.97 0.88
CA ASN A 166 -5.03 9.90 0.54
C ASN A 166 -6.43 10.16 1.13
N GLN A 167 -6.50 10.59 2.40
CA GLN A 167 -7.78 10.93 3.04
C GLN A 167 -8.46 12.13 2.37
N ASP A 168 -7.70 13.17 2.05
CA ASP A 168 -8.21 14.36 1.36
C ASP A 168 -8.72 14.04 -0.05
N LEU A 169 -8.00 13.19 -0.80
CA LEU A 169 -8.42 12.73 -2.12
C LEU A 169 -9.70 11.90 -2.03
N LEU A 170 -9.78 10.98 -1.07
CA LEU A 170 -10.98 10.16 -0.86
C LEU A 170 -12.20 11.01 -0.49
N LYS A 171 -12.02 11.96 0.44
CA LYS A 171 -13.06 12.90 0.83
C LYS A 171 -13.53 13.76 -0.35
N SER A 172 -12.59 14.36 -1.08
CA SER A 172 -12.89 15.17 -2.27
C SER A 172 -13.61 14.36 -3.34
N PHE A 173 -13.23 13.09 -3.53
CA PHE A 173 -13.90 12.18 -4.45
C PHE A 173 -15.33 11.91 -4.03
N GLN A 174 -15.56 11.58 -2.76
CA GLN A 174 -16.91 11.34 -2.24
C GLN A 174 -17.80 12.58 -2.35
N GLU A 175 -17.31 13.75 -1.96
CA GLU A 175 -18.06 15.01 -2.01
C GLU A 175 -18.48 15.39 -3.44
N LYS A 176 -17.70 15.05 -4.45
CA LYS A 176 -17.99 15.37 -5.85
C LYS A 176 -18.80 14.29 -6.56
N VAL A 177 -18.57 13.03 -6.26
CA VAL A 177 -19.21 11.91 -6.95
C VAL A 177 -20.60 11.62 -6.41
N LEU A 178 -20.80 11.64 -5.07
CA LEU A 178 -22.10 11.30 -4.48
C LEU A 178 -23.27 12.16 -4.97
N PRO A 179 -23.14 13.49 -5.10
CA PRO A 179 -24.23 14.30 -5.66
C PRO A 179 -24.60 13.91 -7.08
N ILE A 180 -23.59 13.60 -7.93
CA ILE A 180 -23.80 13.19 -9.31
C ILE A 180 -24.51 11.83 -9.39
N VAL A 181 -24.08 10.88 -8.54
CA VAL A 181 -24.73 9.57 -8.44
C VAL A 181 -26.20 9.71 -8.03
N GLU A 182 -26.49 10.58 -7.08
CA GLU A 182 -27.86 10.81 -6.60
C GLU A 182 -28.73 11.53 -7.66
N GLU A 183 -28.15 12.44 -8.44
CA GLU A 183 -28.80 13.08 -9.57
C GLU A 183 -29.18 12.05 -10.65
N VAL A 184 -28.22 11.20 -11.06
CA VAL A 184 -28.45 10.14 -12.05
C VAL A 184 -29.47 9.13 -11.54
N ARG A 185 -29.42 8.78 -10.25
CA ARG A 185 -30.38 7.88 -9.62
C ARG A 185 -31.81 8.41 -9.76
N LYS A 186 -32.03 9.70 -9.46
CA LYS A 186 -33.34 10.36 -9.56
C LYS A 186 -33.81 10.47 -10.99
N GLU A 187 -32.97 10.94 -11.90
CA GLU A 187 -33.29 11.11 -13.33
C GLU A 187 -33.73 9.81 -14.00
N ARG A 188 -33.07 8.69 -13.63
CA ARG A 188 -33.39 7.38 -14.19
C ARG A 188 -34.46 6.61 -13.42
N GLY A 189 -35.00 7.17 -12.34
CA GLY A 189 -36.02 6.53 -11.49
C GLY A 189 -35.54 5.24 -10.85
N LEU A 190 -34.24 5.17 -10.53
CA LEU A 190 -33.61 4.01 -9.88
C LEU A 190 -33.87 4.04 -8.38
N TRP A 191 -34.03 2.86 -7.81
CA TRP A 191 -34.16 2.70 -6.37
C TRP A 191 -32.79 2.61 -5.70
N ILE A 192 -31.85 1.87 -6.31
CA ILE A 192 -30.53 1.59 -5.74
C ILE A 192 -29.48 1.66 -6.85
N ILE A 193 -28.31 2.20 -6.51
CA ILE A 193 -27.06 2.06 -7.29
C ILE A 193 -26.06 1.34 -6.40
N PHE A 194 -25.58 0.19 -6.85
CA PHE A 194 -24.56 -0.57 -6.15
C PHE A 194 -23.17 -0.08 -6.56
N ALA A 195 -22.30 0.18 -5.58
CA ALA A 195 -20.90 0.44 -5.86
C ALA A 195 -20.15 -0.89 -6.02
N LEU A 196 -19.51 -1.09 -7.17
CA LEU A 196 -18.58 -2.18 -7.38
C LEU A 196 -17.19 -1.76 -6.89
N GLY A 197 -16.52 -2.67 -6.22
CA GLY A 197 -15.17 -2.55 -5.71
C GLY A 197 -14.64 -3.91 -5.31
N ASP A 198 -13.41 -3.98 -4.82
CA ASP A 198 -12.73 -5.23 -4.46
C ASP A 198 -13.50 -6.10 -3.46
N ASN A 199 -14.38 -5.49 -2.65
CA ASN A 199 -15.22 -6.16 -1.66
C ASN A 199 -16.69 -6.29 -2.08
N SER A 200 -17.03 -6.03 -3.34
CA SER A 200 -18.42 -6.18 -3.80
C SER A 200 -18.77 -7.66 -3.99
N ASN A 201 -19.91 -8.08 -3.46
CA ASN A 201 -20.41 -9.45 -3.60
C ASN A 201 -21.25 -9.65 -4.88
N ILE A 202 -21.12 -8.79 -5.89
CA ILE A 202 -21.84 -8.90 -7.15
C ILE A 202 -21.04 -9.79 -8.08
N ALA A 203 -21.51 -11.02 -8.31
CA ALA A 203 -20.83 -11.99 -9.15
C ALA A 203 -21.02 -11.75 -10.66
N ALA A 204 -22.16 -11.20 -11.05
CA ALA A 204 -22.46 -10.87 -12.44
C ALA A 204 -23.53 -9.78 -12.53
N ALA A 205 -23.42 -8.92 -13.53
CA ALA A 205 -24.41 -7.90 -13.83
C ALA A 205 -24.52 -7.69 -15.35
N HIS A 206 -25.68 -7.24 -15.82
CA HIS A 206 -25.86 -6.90 -17.23
C HIS A 206 -25.10 -5.62 -17.54
N ALA A 207 -24.31 -5.61 -18.61
CA ALA A 207 -23.42 -4.48 -18.97
C ALA A 207 -24.19 -3.15 -19.15
N GLY A 208 -25.43 -3.20 -19.61
CA GLY A 208 -26.30 -2.02 -19.74
C GLY A 208 -26.69 -1.35 -18.42
N LEU A 209 -26.48 -2.00 -17.26
CA LEU A 209 -26.73 -1.41 -15.95
C LEU A 209 -25.53 -0.64 -15.39
N ASP A 210 -24.42 -0.59 -16.11
CA ASP A 210 -23.20 0.13 -15.72
C ASP A 210 -23.36 1.63 -16.01
N LEU A 211 -23.31 2.43 -14.96
CA LEU A 211 -23.38 3.88 -15.03
C LEU A 211 -22.02 4.57 -14.94
N SER A 212 -20.92 3.81 -14.84
CA SER A 212 -19.58 4.35 -14.57
C SER A 212 -19.18 5.41 -15.62
N GLN A 213 -19.40 5.14 -16.89
CA GLN A 213 -19.07 6.07 -17.98
C GLN A 213 -19.90 7.37 -17.93
N GLU A 214 -21.17 7.27 -17.57
CA GLU A 214 -22.06 8.42 -17.43
C GLU A 214 -21.62 9.29 -16.24
N ILE A 215 -21.32 8.67 -15.12
CA ILE A 215 -20.81 9.36 -13.92
C ILE A 215 -19.46 10.06 -14.22
N VAL A 216 -18.53 9.38 -14.91
CA VAL A 216 -17.25 9.99 -15.34
C VAL A 216 -17.51 11.23 -16.20
N LYS A 217 -18.38 11.12 -17.21
CA LYS A 217 -18.69 12.24 -18.10
C LYS A 217 -19.27 13.44 -17.35
N ARG A 218 -20.20 13.21 -16.42
CA ARG A 218 -20.81 14.28 -15.60
C ARG A 218 -19.80 14.87 -14.62
N LEU A 219 -19.00 14.03 -13.98
CA LEU A 219 -17.94 14.46 -13.08
C LEU A 219 -16.93 15.35 -13.80
N ASP A 220 -16.48 14.94 -14.97
CA ASP A 220 -15.53 15.71 -15.80
C ASP A 220 -16.07 17.04 -16.30
N ALA A 221 -17.40 17.16 -16.45
CA ALA A 221 -18.06 18.42 -16.80
C ALA A 221 -18.09 19.41 -15.62
N THR A 222 -18.06 18.94 -14.38
CA THR A 222 -18.05 19.78 -13.18
C THR A 222 -16.64 20.25 -12.79
N ILE A 223 -15.59 19.59 -13.31
CA ILE A 223 -14.19 19.90 -13.01
C ILE A 223 -13.62 20.79 -14.10
N LYS A 224 -13.27 22.01 -13.71
CA LYS A 224 -12.64 23.01 -14.57
C LYS A 224 -11.13 22.74 -14.73
#